data_1c64e128d8a9572d4e79ab400c3d8330
#
_entry.id   1c64e128d8a9572d4e79ab400c3d8330
#
_cell.length_a   1.000
_cell.length_b   1.000
_cell.length_c   1.000
_cell.angle_alpha   90.00
_cell.angle_beta   90.00
_cell.angle_gamma   90.00
#
_symmetry.space_group_name_H-M   'P 1'
#
loop_
_entity.id
_entity.type
_entity.pdbx_description
1 polymer ?
#
loop_
_entity_poly.entity_id
_entity_poly.type
_entity_poly.pdbx_seq_one_letter_code
_entity_poly.pdbx_strand_id
1 'polypeptide(L)'
;KDVHAGLRFAATHPGNLVRMVTWFLRLGCSQEEIKTALAENASSLSSQTLVDLLDKFLNQYQTGYDSDGRPSSDIDEERTKEHEETAEVLKYVLAEKCKTLDTPLSMPVEYEEEIEGEKVVQTRPKKVFIDEECFDWDNSRILGNNKSIEGGYLRKGLKIKIPEDAKNVRFFTYWNDKKCVDVVLHAYMREINSPGVKHVGWNGDFRNSGVVMSGDITHSDAAEYIDVDIEKVAASGVDKIQLCVHLFNGKENLGAIDECYVGCLAVSDLGKKVKLYNPKNCFFASDLNAKVGGEIYGVVNPGERTLELCCEEYSPYEDTHLRSMAASHKVR
;
A
#
# COMPACT_ATOMS: atom_id res chain seq x y z
N LYS A 1 3.00 39.66 -20.72
CA LYS A 1 3.09 39.48 -19.25
C LYS A 1 4.15 38.43 -19.01
N ASP A 2 5.04 38.67 -18.06
CA ASP A 2 6.14 37.77 -17.74
C ASP A 2 5.63 36.57 -16.95
N VAL A 3 5.53 35.42 -17.61
CA VAL A 3 5.02 34.15 -17.01
C VAL A 3 5.98 33.65 -15.94
N HIS A 4 7.28 33.82 -16.14
CA HIS A 4 8.30 33.39 -15.18
C HIS A 4 8.26 34.25 -13.90
N ALA A 5 7.93 35.54 -14.00
CA ALA A 5 7.66 36.36 -12.82
C ALA A 5 6.41 35.88 -12.07
N GLY A 6 5.38 35.44 -12.82
CA GLY A 6 4.19 34.82 -12.25
C GLY A 6 4.50 33.52 -11.52
N LEU A 7 5.33 32.65 -12.07
CA LEU A 7 5.78 31.41 -11.43
C LEU A 7 6.53 31.68 -10.13
N ARG A 8 7.50 32.62 -10.14
CA ARG A 8 8.24 33.02 -8.94
C ARG A 8 7.31 33.56 -7.84
N PHE A 9 6.32 34.36 -8.23
CA PHE A 9 5.31 34.84 -7.27
C PHE A 9 4.46 33.69 -6.72
N ALA A 10 3.99 32.78 -7.56
CA ALA A 10 3.22 31.62 -7.12
C ALA A 10 4.04 30.68 -6.22
N ALA A 11 5.35 30.60 -6.37
CA ALA A 11 6.25 29.80 -5.53
C ALA A 11 6.28 30.28 -4.07
N THR A 12 5.95 31.55 -3.79
CA THR A 12 5.79 32.03 -2.41
C THR A 12 4.58 31.42 -1.68
N HIS A 13 3.68 30.78 -2.45
CA HIS A 13 2.50 30.08 -1.95
C HIS A 13 2.44 28.67 -2.54
N PRO A 14 3.34 27.76 -2.11
CA PRO A 14 3.56 26.47 -2.78
C PRO A 14 2.30 25.59 -2.83
N GLY A 15 1.42 25.67 -1.85
CA GLY A 15 0.13 24.97 -1.86
C GLY A 15 -0.82 25.45 -2.97
N ASN A 16 -0.68 26.70 -3.44
CA ASN A 16 -1.42 27.19 -4.61
C ASN A 16 -0.69 26.80 -5.89
N LEU A 17 0.64 26.96 -5.93
CA LEU A 17 1.44 26.62 -7.11
C LEU A 17 1.23 25.15 -7.51
N VAL A 18 1.26 24.22 -6.56
CA VAL A 18 1.08 22.79 -6.85
C VAL A 18 -0.26 22.47 -7.52
N ARG A 19 -1.31 23.24 -7.21
CA ARG A 19 -2.63 23.11 -7.88
C ARG A 19 -2.68 23.76 -9.26
N MET A 20 -1.69 24.58 -9.59
CA MET A 20 -1.62 25.35 -10.83
C MET A 20 -0.55 24.81 -11.79
N VAL A 21 0.06 23.67 -11.53
CA VAL A 21 1.14 23.09 -12.36
C VAL A 21 0.72 23.01 -13.83
N THR A 22 -0.41 22.39 -14.13
CA THR A 22 -0.93 22.28 -15.51
C THR A 22 -1.10 23.65 -16.18
N TRP A 23 -1.55 24.65 -15.43
CA TRP A 23 -1.73 25.99 -15.98
C TRP A 23 -0.41 26.64 -16.34
N PHE A 24 0.64 26.49 -15.51
CA PHE A 24 1.98 27.02 -15.84
C PHE A 24 2.62 26.28 -17.02
N LEU A 25 2.42 24.97 -17.15
CA LEU A 25 2.85 24.20 -18.32
C LEU A 25 2.21 24.75 -19.60
N ARG A 26 0.91 25.01 -19.61
CA ARG A 26 0.18 25.64 -20.73
C ARG A 26 0.68 27.02 -21.08
N LEU A 27 1.15 27.77 -20.12
CA LEU A 27 1.74 29.09 -20.34
C LEU A 27 3.19 29.05 -20.84
N GLY A 28 3.77 27.86 -21.03
CA GLY A 28 5.09 27.65 -21.59
C GLY A 28 6.22 27.60 -20.56
N CYS A 29 5.94 27.48 -19.26
CA CYS A 29 6.97 27.13 -18.29
C CYS A 29 7.39 25.67 -18.50
N SER A 30 8.68 25.40 -18.42
CA SER A 30 9.19 24.03 -18.47
C SER A 30 8.91 23.26 -17.18
N GLN A 31 8.85 21.93 -17.27
CA GLN A 31 8.76 21.08 -16.09
C GLN A 31 9.87 21.36 -15.08
N GLU A 32 11.11 21.56 -15.54
CA GLU A 32 12.27 21.80 -14.68
C GLU A 32 12.17 23.11 -13.90
N GLU A 33 11.63 24.17 -14.51
CA GLU A 33 11.39 25.44 -13.80
C GLU A 33 10.34 25.26 -12.69
N ILE A 34 9.27 24.53 -12.98
CA ILE A 34 8.20 24.28 -12.02
C ILE A 34 8.67 23.34 -10.90
N LYS A 35 9.41 22.26 -11.24
CA LYS A 35 10.05 21.36 -10.27
C LYS A 35 10.96 22.11 -9.32
N THR A 36 11.83 22.95 -9.84
CA THR A 36 12.75 23.79 -9.05
C THR A 36 11.96 24.68 -8.08
N ALA A 37 10.96 25.40 -8.58
CA ALA A 37 10.16 26.33 -7.79
C ALA A 37 9.37 25.62 -6.66
N LEU A 38 8.93 24.37 -6.87
CA LEU A 38 8.22 23.57 -5.87
C LEU A 38 9.16 22.85 -4.92
N ALA A 39 10.34 22.37 -5.39
CA ALA A 39 11.29 21.62 -4.57
C ALA A 39 11.85 22.46 -3.42
N GLU A 40 12.12 23.75 -3.64
CA GLU A 40 12.58 24.67 -2.61
C GLU A 40 11.62 24.76 -1.41
N ASN A 41 10.34 24.45 -1.62
CA ASN A 41 9.30 24.55 -0.63
C ASN A 41 8.57 23.20 -0.39
N ALA A 42 9.14 22.08 -0.85
CA ALA A 42 8.50 20.77 -0.77
C ALA A 42 8.14 20.36 0.67
N SER A 43 8.97 20.70 1.65
CA SER A 43 8.73 20.41 3.06
C SER A 43 7.45 21.05 3.59
N SER A 44 7.06 22.22 3.08
CA SER A 44 5.85 22.95 3.50
C SER A 44 4.56 22.46 2.83
N LEU A 45 4.67 21.66 1.75
CA LEU A 45 3.52 21.14 1.05
C LEU A 45 2.86 20.00 1.86
N SER A 46 1.55 19.94 1.82
CA SER A 46 0.80 18.82 2.38
C SER A 46 1.03 17.56 1.54
N SER A 47 1.51 16.48 2.15
CA SER A 47 1.66 15.17 1.49
C SER A 47 0.32 14.69 0.94
N GLN A 48 -0.77 14.90 1.68
CA GLN A 48 -2.13 14.60 1.25
C GLN A 48 -2.49 15.32 -0.06
N THR A 49 -2.23 16.64 -0.12
CA THR A 49 -2.52 17.40 -1.34
C THR A 49 -1.73 16.89 -2.54
N LEU A 50 -0.45 16.57 -2.35
CA LEU A 50 0.39 16.02 -3.42
C LEU A 50 -0.15 14.67 -3.92
N VAL A 51 -0.48 13.78 -3.01
CA VAL A 51 -1.01 12.45 -3.34
C VAL A 51 -2.39 12.57 -4.02
N ASP A 52 -3.30 13.42 -3.52
CA ASP A 52 -4.63 13.61 -4.13
C ASP A 52 -4.55 14.17 -5.55
N LEU A 53 -3.65 15.13 -5.77
CA LEU A 53 -3.42 15.69 -7.10
C LEU A 53 -2.79 14.65 -8.03
N LEU A 54 -1.79 13.92 -7.55
CA LEU A 54 -1.13 12.87 -8.32
C LEU A 54 -2.13 11.79 -8.74
N ASP A 55 -2.96 11.31 -7.81
CA ASP A 55 -4.05 10.37 -8.10
C ASP A 55 -4.98 10.89 -9.21
N LYS A 56 -5.38 12.14 -9.09
CA LYS A 56 -6.25 12.79 -10.08
C LYS A 56 -5.63 12.75 -11.48
N PHE A 57 -4.34 13.07 -11.60
CA PHE A 57 -3.67 13.14 -12.89
C PHE A 57 -3.27 11.77 -13.45
N LEU A 58 -2.98 10.78 -12.61
CA LEU A 58 -2.66 9.42 -13.03
C LEU A 58 -3.89 8.58 -13.39
N ASN A 59 -4.97 8.73 -12.63
CA ASN A 59 -6.10 7.79 -12.72
C ASN A 59 -7.37 8.40 -13.31
N GLN A 60 -7.72 9.66 -13.00
CA GLN A 60 -8.96 10.24 -13.47
C GLN A 60 -8.89 10.71 -14.92
N TYR A 61 -7.72 11.17 -15.35
CA TYR A 61 -7.56 11.76 -16.67
C TYR A 61 -6.95 10.82 -17.72
N GLN A 62 -6.23 9.77 -17.27
CA GLN A 62 -5.62 8.81 -18.19
C GLN A 62 -6.52 7.61 -18.52
N THR A 63 -7.51 7.31 -17.70
CA THR A 63 -8.34 6.10 -17.89
C THR A 63 -9.51 6.28 -18.83
N GLY A 64 -9.78 7.47 -19.37
CA GLY A 64 -10.95 7.75 -20.19
C GLY A 64 -12.28 7.59 -19.45
N TYR A 65 -12.26 7.65 -18.11
CA TYR A 65 -13.45 7.60 -17.27
C TYR A 65 -13.57 8.90 -16.45
N ASP A 66 -14.81 9.38 -16.29
CA ASP A 66 -15.11 10.50 -15.42
C ASP A 66 -15.09 10.10 -13.93
N SER A 67 -15.31 11.08 -13.04
CA SER A 67 -15.35 10.86 -11.58
C SER A 67 -16.44 9.88 -11.14
N ASP A 68 -17.43 9.61 -11.98
CA ASP A 68 -18.52 8.68 -11.70
C ASP A 68 -18.27 7.29 -12.32
N GLY A 69 -17.08 7.09 -12.92
CA GLY A 69 -16.70 5.83 -13.56
C GLY A 69 -17.38 5.59 -14.91
N ARG A 70 -17.88 6.64 -15.57
CA ARG A 70 -18.46 6.56 -16.92
C ARG A 70 -17.38 6.80 -17.97
N PRO A 71 -17.42 6.10 -19.12
CA PRO A 71 -16.50 6.38 -20.21
C PRO A 71 -16.58 7.86 -20.64
N SER A 72 -15.45 8.55 -20.61
CA SER A 72 -15.34 9.89 -21.18
C SER A 72 -15.18 9.76 -22.70
N SER A 73 -16.03 10.40 -23.45
CA SER A 73 -16.02 10.33 -24.92
C SER A 73 -14.87 11.08 -25.59
N ASP A 74 -14.15 11.90 -24.84
CA ASP A 74 -13.17 12.85 -25.38
C ASP A 74 -11.80 12.67 -24.71
N ILE A 75 -11.06 11.65 -25.13
CA ILE A 75 -9.61 11.57 -24.85
C ILE A 75 -8.93 12.50 -25.87
N ASP A 76 -8.63 13.71 -25.43
CA ASP A 76 -7.80 14.66 -26.18
C ASP A 76 -6.33 14.31 -25.91
N GLU A 77 -5.59 13.90 -26.95
CA GLU A 77 -4.18 13.52 -26.84
C GLU A 77 -3.32 14.64 -26.24
N GLU A 78 -3.62 15.89 -26.56
CA GLU A 78 -2.91 17.06 -26.04
C GLU A 78 -3.14 17.21 -24.53
N ARG A 79 -4.36 16.99 -24.05
CA ARG A 79 -4.67 16.98 -22.61
C ARG A 79 -4.03 15.80 -21.89
N THR A 80 -3.98 14.63 -22.50
CA THR A 80 -3.34 13.45 -21.92
C THR A 80 -1.86 13.75 -21.65
N LYS A 81 -1.15 14.33 -22.61
CA LYS A 81 0.25 14.73 -22.46
C LYS A 81 0.46 15.76 -21.35
N GLU A 82 -0.40 16.78 -21.27
CA GLU A 82 -0.34 17.77 -20.19
C GLU A 82 -0.54 17.14 -18.80
N HIS A 83 -1.43 16.14 -18.71
CA HIS A 83 -1.67 15.43 -17.46
C HIS A 83 -0.50 14.54 -17.07
N GLU A 84 0.13 13.88 -18.03
CA GLU A 84 1.37 13.12 -17.82
C GLU A 84 2.50 14.03 -17.32
N GLU A 85 2.70 15.16 -17.99
CA GLU A 85 3.72 16.16 -17.59
C GLU A 85 3.45 16.72 -16.19
N THR A 86 2.18 16.95 -15.86
CA THR A 86 1.78 17.39 -14.52
C THR A 86 2.06 16.31 -13.48
N ALA A 87 1.74 15.05 -13.78
CA ALA A 87 1.99 13.92 -12.88
C ALA A 87 3.51 13.76 -12.63
N GLU A 88 4.35 13.91 -13.65
CA GLU A 88 5.82 13.86 -13.50
C GLU A 88 6.37 14.95 -12.57
N VAL A 89 5.83 16.17 -12.66
CA VAL A 89 6.19 17.25 -11.72
C VAL A 89 5.77 16.88 -10.29
N LEU A 90 4.55 16.37 -10.11
CA LEU A 90 4.03 16.01 -8.79
C LEU A 90 4.80 14.84 -8.16
N LYS A 91 5.16 13.81 -8.94
CA LYS A 91 6.02 12.70 -8.50
C LYS A 91 7.36 13.22 -7.99
N TYR A 92 8.02 14.08 -8.78
CA TYR A 92 9.28 14.67 -8.38
C TYR A 92 9.19 15.44 -7.06
N VAL A 93 8.18 16.30 -6.92
CA VAL A 93 7.98 17.11 -5.69
C VAL A 93 7.69 16.22 -4.47
N LEU A 94 6.92 15.16 -4.66
CA LEU A 94 6.64 14.20 -3.59
C LEU A 94 7.92 13.45 -3.17
N ALA A 95 8.76 13.05 -4.14
CA ALA A 95 10.06 12.44 -3.86
C ALA A 95 10.99 13.39 -3.10
N GLU A 96 11.09 14.67 -3.53
CA GLU A 96 11.88 15.67 -2.81
C GLU A 96 11.38 15.89 -1.37
N LYS A 97 10.06 15.94 -1.18
CA LYS A 97 9.48 16.01 0.15
C LYS A 97 9.86 14.80 1.01
N CYS A 98 9.84 13.60 0.46
CA CYS A 98 10.22 12.39 1.17
C CYS A 98 11.69 12.39 1.60
N LYS A 99 12.60 12.97 0.81
CA LYS A 99 14.02 13.11 1.15
C LYS A 99 14.25 14.01 2.38
N THR A 100 13.36 14.98 2.63
CA THR A 100 13.46 15.93 3.75
C THR A 100 12.81 15.40 5.03
N LEU A 101 12.19 14.23 5.00
CA LEU A 101 11.58 13.62 6.17
C LEU A 101 12.65 12.83 6.93
N ASP A 102 13.24 13.44 7.95
CA ASP A 102 14.12 12.77 8.92
C ASP A 102 13.37 11.73 9.79
N THR A 103 12.05 11.68 9.67
CA THR A 103 11.18 10.75 10.37
C THR A 103 10.27 10.03 9.36
N PRO A 104 10.05 8.73 9.51
CA PRO A 104 9.06 8.03 8.69
C PRO A 104 7.73 8.78 8.82
N LEU A 105 6.98 8.86 7.71
CA LEU A 105 5.64 9.43 7.68
C LEU A 105 4.81 8.81 8.79
N SER A 106 4.74 9.50 9.92
CA SER A 106 3.90 9.07 11.03
C SER A 106 2.55 9.75 10.86
N MET A 107 1.55 8.94 10.57
CA MET A 107 0.18 9.42 10.43
C MET A 107 -0.59 8.98 11.66
N PRO A 108 -1.38 9.86 12.27
CA PRO A 108 -2.16 9.50 13.44
C PRO A 108 -3.20 8.44 13.04
N VAL A 109 -3.25 7.39 13.80
CA VAL A 109 -4.24 6.34 13.68
C VAL A 109 -5.08 6.35 14.95
N GLU A 110 -6.38 6.47 14.79
CA GLU A 110 -7.31 6.29 15.90
C GLU A 110 -7.58 4.81 16.13
N TYR A 111 -7.55 4.39 17.37
CA TYR A 111 -7.95 3.05 17.79
C TYR A 111 -8.71 3.13 19.11
N GLU A 112 -9.63 2.21 19.33
CA GLU A 112 -10.36 2.11 20.59
C GLU A 112 -9.58 1.20 21.56
N GLU A 113 -9.36 1.67 22.77
CA GLU A 113 -8.79 0.91 23.87
C GLU A 113 -9.74 0.95 25.06
N GLU A 114 -9.95 -0.20 25.68
CA GLU A 114 -10.73 -0.27 26.93
C GLU A 114 -9.81 0.02 28.11
N ILE A 115 -9.98 1.20 28.72
CA ILE A 115 -9.24 1.61 29.92
C ILE A 115 -10.25 1.69 31.06
N GLU A 116 -10.03 0.90 32.12
CA GLU A 116 -10.88 0.84 33.30
C GLU A 116 -12.38 0.57 33.02
N GLY A 117 -12.68 -0.16 31.92
CA GLY A 117 -14.04 -0.51 31.53
C GLY A 117 -14.73 0.55 30.66
N GLU A 118 -14.04 1.62 30.30
CA GLU A 118 -14.53 2.64 29.36
C GLU A 118 -13.78 2.55 28.03
N LYS A 119 -14.50 2.66 26.91
CA LYS A 119 -13.91 2.75 25.57
C LYS A 119 -13.35 4.13 25.34
N VAL A 120 -12.04 4.23 25.22
CA VAL A 120 -11.33 5.48 24.96
C VAL A 120 -10.73 5.43 23.56
N VAL A 121 -10.98 6.43 22.73
CA VAL A 121 -10.32 6.60 21.44
C VAL A 121 -8.93 7.20 21.67
N GLN A 122 -7.91 6.44 21.29
CA GLN A 122 -6.53 6.88 21.33
C GLN A 122 -5.96 7.06 19.93
N THR A 123 -4.91 7.85 19.79
CA THR A 123 -4.20 8.05 18.53
C THR A 123 -2.75 7.62 18.64
N ARG A 124 -2.27 6.89 17.65
CA ARG A 124 -0.84 6.56 17.49
C ARG A 124 -0.38 6.88 16.07
N PRO A 125 0.90 7.22 15.87
CA PRO A 125 1.41 7.41 14.53
C PRO A 125 1.50 6.07 13.78
N LYS A 126 0.98 6.02 12.54
CA LYS A 126 1.20 4.90 11.63
C LYS A 126 2.57 5.04 10.98
N LYS A 127 3.38 3.99 11.08
CA LYS A 127 4.68 3.93 10.42
C LYS A 127 4.55 3.11 9.16
N VAL A 128 5.04 3.65 8.05
CA VAL A 128 5.06 2.98 6.75
C VAL A 128 6.45 3.13 6.16
N PHE A 129 6.97 2.05 5.65
CA PHE A 129 8.20 2.00 4.86
C PHE A 129 7.88 1.40 3.49
N ILE A 130 8.31 2.07 2.44
CA ILE A 130 8.29 1.56 1.06
C ILE A 130 9.66 1.89 0.47
N ASP A 131 10.34 0.88 -0.07
CA ASP A 131 11.57 1.10 -0.82
C ASP A 131 11.22 1.87 -2.11
N GLU A 132 11.89 2.98 -2.32
CA GLU A 132 11.66 3.91 -3.44
C GLU A 132 11.80 3.19 -4.81
N GLU A 133 12.76 2.26 -4.93
CA GLU A 133 12.96 1.48 -6.16
C GLU A 133 11.85 0.44 -6.41
N CYS A 134 11.13 0.06 -5.37
CA CYS A 134 10.04 -0.91 -5.45
C CYS A 134 8.67 -0.27 -5.67
N PHE A 135 8.53 1.04 -5.53
CA PHE A 135 7.24 1.69 -5.71
C PHE A 135 6.88 1.84 -7.20
N ASP A 136 5.75 1.25 -7.59
CA ASP A 136 5.27 1.29 -8.97
C ASP A 136 4.32 2.46 -9.21
N TRP A 137 4.87 3.65 -9.46
CA TRP A 137 4.12 4.87 -9.73
C TRP A 137 3.21 4.76 -10.96
N ASP A 138 3.68 4.07 -12.00
CA ASP A 138 3.00 4.05 -13.31
C ASP A 138 1.77 3.16 -13.31
N ASN A 139 1.78 2.10 -12.48
CA ASN A 139 0.69 1.12 -12.42
C ASN A 139 -0.10 1.15 -11.10
N SER A 140 0.24 2.05 -10.17
CA SER A 140 -0.50 2.21 -8.92
C SER A 140 -1.84 2.89 -9.18
N ARG A 141 -2.92 2.21 -8.79
CA ARG A 141 -4.26 2.78 -8.80
C ARG A 141 -4.58 3.33 -7.42
N ILE A 142 -4.65 4.64 -7.31
CA ILE A 142 -5.07 5.26 -6.07
C ILE A 142 -6.58 5.47 -6.17
N LEU A 143 -7.34 4.53 -5.66
CA LEU A 143 -8.80 4.64 -5.62
C LEU A 143 -9.18 5.65 -4.54
N GLY A 144 -9.25 6.92 -4.94
CA GLY A 144 -9.70 7.99 -4.07
C GLY A 144 -11.17 8.26 -4.26
N ASN A 145 -11.98 7.96 -3.26
CA ASN A 145 -13.28 8.63 -3.10
C ASN A 145 -13.90 8.51 -1.71
N ASN A 146 -13.15 8.39 -0.66
CA ASN A 146 -13.76 8.42 0.67
C ASN A 146 -13.29 9.63 1.45
N LYS A 147 -14.22 10.55 1.65
CA LYS A 147 -14.12 11.71 2.55
C LYS A 147 -13.91 11.34 4.02
N SER A 148 -13.68 10.07 4.34
CA SER A 148 -13.62 9.52 5.69
C SER A 148 -12.41 8.63 5.97
N ILE A 149 -11.31 8.75 5.22
CA ILE A 149 -10.08 8.10 5.65
C ILE A 149 -9.32 9.08 6.53
N GLU A 150 -9.75 9.15 7.75
CA GLU A 150 -8.98 9.68 8.87
C GLU A 150 -7.91 8.64 9.20
N GLY A 151 -6.66 9.04 9.15
CA GLY A 151 -5.50 8.23 9.50
C GLY A 151 -4.80 7.58 8.29
N GLY A 152 -3.59 7.96 8.14
CA GLY A 152 -2.48 7.40 7.41
C GLY A 152 -2.69 6.54 6.17
N TYR A 153 -2.38 7.07 5.07
CA TYR A 153 -2.78 6.60 3.76
C TYR A 153 -1.75 5.67 3.11
N LEU A 154 -1.81 4.38 3.43
CA LEU A 154 -1.58 3.39 2.39
C LEU A 154 -2.91 3.26 1.64
N ARG A 155 -2.99 3.83 0.47
CA ARG A 155 -4.23 3.79 -0.31
C ARG A 155 -4.38 2.43 -0.97
N LYS A 156 -5.61 1.92 -0.96
CA LYS A 156 -6.02 0.79 -1.77
C LYS A 156 -5.58 0.99 -3.22
N GLY A 157 -4.90 -0.01 -3.78
CA GLY A 157 -4.43 0.00 -5.16
C GLY A 157 -3.00 0.48 -5.37
N LEU A 158 -2.26 0.86 -4.33
CA LEU A 158 -0.82 1.09 -4.47
C LEU A 158 -0.12 -0.22 -4.84
N LYS A 159 0.75 -0.17 -5.85
CA LYS A 159 1.54 -1.32 -6.28
C LYS A 159 3.00 -1.18 -5.86
N ILE A 160 3.52 -2.25 -5.31
CA ILE A 160 4.92 -2.41 -4.93
C ILE A 160 5.52 -3.47 -5.82
N LYS A 161 6.58 -3.13 -6.53
CA LYS A 161 7.34 -4.06 -7.37
C LYS A 161 8.13 -5.02 -6.50
N ILE A 162 8.07 -6.29 -6.80
CA ILE A 162 8.95 -7.30 -6.22
C ILE A 162 10.22 -7.31 -7.05
N PRO A 163 11.40 -7.03 -6.45
CA PRO A 163 12.67 -7.00 -7.18
C PRO A 163 12.88 -8.27 -8.03
N GLU A 164 13.41 -8.12 -9.23
CA GLU A 164 13.56 -9.25 -10.15
C GLU A 164 14.53 -10.32 -9.67
N ASP A 165 15.53 -9.92 -8.89
CA ASP A 165 16.49 -10.82 -8.25
C ASP A 165 15.94 -11.52 -7.00
N ALA A 166 14.80 -11.06 -6.45
CA ALA A 166 14.13 -11.67 -5.32
C ALA A 166 13.33 -12.90 -5.75
N LYS A 167 14.00 -14.05 -5.90
CA LYS A 167 13.35 -15.31 -6.26
C LYS A 167 12.30 -15.73 -5.24
N ASN A 168 12.64 -15.64 -3.96
CA ASN A 168 11.77 -15.97 -2.85
C ASN A 168 11.44 -14.71 -2.07
N VAL A 169 10.17 -14.52 -1.78
CA VAL A 169 9.66 -13.37 -1.03
C VAL A 169 8.95 -13.84 0.22
N ARG A 170 9.31 -13.27 1.33
CA ARG A 170 8.65 -13.46 2.62
C ARG A 170 7.67 -12.35 2.85
N PHE A 171 6.43 -12.69 3.03
CA PHE A 171 5.38 -11.85 3.57
C PHE A 171 5.23 -12.22 5.04
N PHE A 172 5.25 -11.24 5.94
CA PHE A 172 5.21 -11.48 7.37
C PHE A 172 4.23 -10.56 8.08
N THR A 173 3.74 -11.02 9.22
CA THR A 173 3.13 -10.19 10.26
C THR A 173 3.94 -10.35 11.53
N TYR A 174 4.18 -9.26 12.23
CA TYR A 174 4.81 -9.23 13.56
C TYR A 174 3.84 -8.57 14.52
N TRP A 175 3.83 -9.08 15.74
CA TRP A 175 3.07 -8.47 16.82
C TRP A 175 3.78 -8.59 18.16
N ASN A 176 3.62 -7.56 18.98
CA ASN A 176 4.07 -7.52 20.35
C ASN A 176 3.06 -6.78 21.22
N ASP A 177 2.74 -7.35 22.37
CA ASP A 177 1.81 -6.74 23.32
C ASP A 177 2.13 -7.26 24.73
N LYS A 178 1.79 -6.47 25.74
CA LYS A 178 1.92 -6.86 27.17
C LYS A 178 0.99 -8.01 27.52
N LYS A 179 -0.13 -8.13 26.83
CA LYS A 179 -1.05 -9.27 26.96
C LYS A 179 -0.65 -10.37 25.97
N CYS A 180 -1.03 -11.59 26.24
CA CYS A 180 -0.89 -12.65 25.25
C CYS A 180 -1.86 -12.39 24.11
N VAL A 181 -1.34 -12.11 22.92
CA VAL A 181 -2.09 -11.85 21.70
C VAL A 181 -1.69 -12.89 20.67
N ASP A 182 -2.65 -13.36 19.91
CA ASP A 182 -2.48 -14.33 18.84
C ASP A 182 -2.99 -13.72 17.53
N VAL A 183 -2.07 -13.51 16.59
CA VAL A 183 -2.33 -12.95 15.26
C VAL A 183 -1.92 -13.94 14.20
N VAL A 184 -2.82 -14.24 13.29
CA VAL A 184 -2.60 -15.24 12.25
C VAL A 184 -2.54 -14.67 10.84
N LEU A 185 -1.66 -15.25 10.02
CA LEU A 185 -1.43 -14.87 8.65
C LEU A 185 -1.94 -15.96 7.69
N HIS A 186 -2.68 -15.56 6.66
CA HIS A 186 -3.23 -16.46 5.65
C HIS A 186 -2.89 -16.00 4.23
N ALA A 187 -2.72 -16.97 3.34
CA ALA A 187 -2.65 -16.77 1.90
C ALA A 187 -3.73 -17.57 1.18
N TYR A 188 -4.58 -16.88 0.43
CA TYR A 188 -5.59 -17.47 -0.43
C TYR A 188 -5.14 -17.33 -1.89
N MET A 189 -4.88 -18.47 -2.54
CA MET A 189 -4.33 -18.53 -3.90
C MET A 189 -5.42 -18.84 -4.92
N ARG A 190 -5.58 -17.97 -5.91
CA ARG A 190 -6.46 -18.17 -7.05
C ARG A 190 -5.67 -18.73 -8.23
N GLU A 191 -6.20 -19.74 -8.89
CA GLU A 191 -5.68 -20.27 -10.14
C GLU A 191 -6.53 -19.81 -11.33
N ILE A 192 -5.89 -19.47 -12.46
CA ILE A 192 -6.58 -18.92 -13.65
C ILE A 192 -7.69 -19.84 -14.17
N ASN A 193 -7.43 -21.14 -14.16
CA ASN A 193 -8.32 -22.14 -14.76
C ASN A 193 -9.07 -23.00 -13.74
N SER A 194 -9.10 -22.59 -12.49
CA SER A 194 -9.78 -23.31 -11.41
C SER A 194 -10.79 -22.42 -10.71
N PRO A 195 -12.01 -22.90 -10.45
CA PRO A 195 -12.98 -22.15 -9.64
C PRO A 195 -12.63 -22.18 -8.16
N GLY A 196 -11.69 -23.04 -7.74
CA GLY A 196 -11.29 -23.20 -6.35
C GLY A 196 -10.21 -22.21 -5.93
N VAL A 197 -10.18 -21.93 -4.63
CA VAL A 197 -9.14 -21.15 -3.98
C VAL A 197 -8.36 -22.07 -3.04
N LYS A 198 -7.05 -22.20 -3.26
CA LYS A 198 -6.16 -22.91 -2.34
C LYS A 198 -5.84 -22.00 -1.15
N HIS A 199 -5.64 -22.59 -0.01
CA HIS A 199 -5.40 -21.84 1.23
C HIS A 199 -4.16 -22.37 1.94
N VAL A 200 -3.24 -21.46 2.26
CA VAL A 200 -2.09 -21.68 3.14
C VAL A 200 -2.28 -20.84 4.40
N GLY A 201 -2.28 -21.51 5.55
CA GLY A 201 -2.55 -20.92 6.84
C GLY A 201 -2.65 -22.01 7.92
N TRP A 202 -2.79 -21.65 9.20
CA TRP A 202 -2.82 -22.61 10.31
C TRP A 202 -3.95 -23.65 10.20
N ASN A 203 -5.11 -23.24 9.65
CA ASN A 203 -6.29 -24.11 9.44
C ASN A 203 -6.42 -24.62 7.99
N GLY A 204 -5.33 -24.50 7.20
CA GLY A 204 -5.24 -24.97 5.83
C GLY A 204 -3.98 -25.79 5.59
N ASP A 205 -3.43 -25.68 4.40
CA ASP A 205 -2.14 -26.28 4.08
C ASP A 205 -1.00 -25.43 4.66
N PHE A 206 0.04 -26.07 5.22
CA PHE A 206 1.29 -25.36 5.58
C PHE A 206 2.20 -25.18 4.37
N ARG A 207 1.97 -25.92 3.29
CA ARG A 207 2.75 -25.85 2.04
C ARG A 207 1.87 -26.18 0.84
N ASN A 208 1.86 -25.31 -0.15
CA ASN A 208 1.16 -25.56 -1.41
C ASN A 208 1.80 -24.77 -2.55
N SER A 209 2.05 -25.42 -3.71
CA SER A 209 2.45 -24.79 -4.99
C SER A 209 3.61 -23.77 -4.93
N GLY A 210 4.54 -23.91 -4.00
CA GLY A 210 5.65 -22.94 -3.83
C GLY A 210 5.41 -21.90 -2.75
N VAL A 211 4.30 -21.98 -2.02
CA VAL A 211 3.98 -21.17 -0.85
C VAL A 211 4.20 -21.99 0.41
N VAL A 212 4.85 -21.41 1.42
CA VAL A 212 5.23 -22.08 2.67
C VAL A 212 4.96 -21.18 3.86
N MET A 213 4.20 -21.66 4.84
CA MET A 213 3.95 -20.96 6.10
C MET A 213 4.98 -21.30 7.17
N SER A 214 5.24 -20.35 8.09
CA SER A 214 6.15 -20.49 9.24
C SER A 214 5.73 -21.56 10.24
N GLY A 215 4.46 -21.82 10.34
CA GLY A 215 3.78 -22.54 11.42
C GLY A 215 2.90 -21.59 12.23
N ASP A 216 2.07 -22.16 13.08
CA ASP A 216 1.13 -21.47 13.96
C ASP A 216 1.87 -21.00 15.24
N ILE A 217 1.86 -19.70 15.53
CA ILE A 217 2.56 -19.07 16.64
C ILE A 217 1.55 -18.28 17.49
N THR A 218 1.28 -18.76 18.69
CA THR A 218 0.16 -18.34 19.56
C THR A 218 0.55 -17.47 20.74
N HIS A 219 1.71 -16.79 20.71
CA HIS A 219 2.20 -15.96 21.81
C HIS A 219 2.64 -14.58 21.32
N SER A 220 2.72 -13.60 22.21
CA SER A 220 3.22 -12.26 21.93
C SER A 220 4.73 -12.20 21.77
N ASP A 221 5.24 -11.09 21.21
CA ASP A 221 6.60 -10.90 20.73
C ASP A 221 6.98 -11.98 19.71
N ALA A 222 6.14 -12.05 18.68
CA ALA A 222 6.19 -13.12 17.71
C ALA A 222 5.90 -12.63 16.31
N ALA A 223 6.08 -13.52 15.34
CA ALA A 223 5.73 -13.25 13.97
C ALA A 223 5.44 -14.53 13.21
N GLU A 224 4.47 -14.45 12.33
CA GLU A 224 4.23 -15.44 11.30
C GLU A 224 4.68 -14.94 9.93
N TYR A 225 5.06 -15.86 9.07
CA TYR A 225 5.40 -15.53 7.70
C TYR A 225 4.87 -16.55 6.71
N ILE A 226 4.70 -16.08 5.50
CA ILE A 226 4.41 -16.87 4.30
C ILE A 226 5.50 -16.58 3.28
N ASP A 227 6.31 -17.58 2.96
CA ASP A 227 7.33 -17.53 1.93
C ASP A 227 6.76 -17.98 0.59
N VAL A 228 7.04 -17.24 -0.46
CA VAL A 228 6.56 -17.46 -1.82
C VAL A 228 7.73 -17.58 -2.78
N ASP A 229 7.87 -18.71 -3.46
CA ASP A 229 8.71 -18.83 -4.65
C ASP A 229 7.92 -18.28 -5.85
N ILE A 230 8.21 -17.02 -6.20
CA ILE A 230 7.44 -16.25 -7.17
C ILE A 230 7.36 -16.96 -8.53
N GLU A 231 8.48 -17.51 -9.02
CA GLU A 231 8.54 -18.18 -10.32
C GLU A 231 7.75 -19.50 -10.32
N LYS A 232 7.92 -20.29 -9.25
CA LYS A 232 7.22 -21.57 -9.12
C LYS A 232 5.72 -21.37 -9.00
N VAL A 233 5.29 -20.37 -8.24
CA VAL A 233 3.88 -20.04 -8.07
C VAL A 233 3.28 -19.55 -9.39
N ALA A 234 3.95 -18.65 -10.11
CA ALA A 234 3.51 -18.21 -11.45
C ALA A 234 3.40 -19.40 -12.42
N ALA A 235 4.39 -20.29 -12.43
CA ALA A 235 4.40 -21.48 -13.27
C ALA A 235 3.30 -22.51 -12.91
N SER A 236 2.79 -22.50 -11.68
CA SER A 236 1.70 -23.38 -11.24
C SER A 236 0.31 -22.94 -11.68
N GLY A 237 0.19 -21.79 -12.35
CA GLY A 237 -1.09 -21.22 -12.79
C GLY A 237 -1.81 -20.36 -11.75
N VAL A 238 -1.17 -20.08 -10.63
CA VAL A 238 -1.68 -19.12 -9.64
C VAL A 238 -1.44 -17.70 -10.16
N ASP A 239 -2.50 -16.94 -10.33
CA ASP A 239 -2.42 -15.55 -10.81
C ASP A 239 -2.52 -14.52 -9.68
N LYS A 240 -3.13 -14.87 -8.56
CA LYS A 240 -3.30 -13.99 -7.41
C LYS A 240 -3.12 -14.73 -6.09
N ILE A 241 -2.42 -14.09 -5.15
CA ILE A 241 -2.32 -14.52 -3.76
C ILE A 241 -2.85 -13.40 -2.88
N GLN A 242 -4.00 -13.59 -2.28
CA GLN A 242 -4.57 -12.66 -1.30
C GLN A 242 -3.96 -12.93 0.07
N LEU A 243 -3.38 -11.92 0.69
CA LEU A 243 -2.74 -11.98 2.00
C LEU A 243 -3.65 -11.35 3.05
N CYS A 244 -4.01 -12.12 4.05
CA CYS A 244 -4.92 -11.71 5.11
C CYS A 244 -4.27 -11.90 6.47
N VAL A 245 -4.44 -10.90 7.33
CA VAL A 245 -4.07 -10.98 8.74
C VAL A 245 -5.31 -10.85 9.59
N HIS A 246 -5.43 -11.65 10.62
CA HIS A 246 -6.46 -11.44 11.60
C HIS A 246 -6.05 -11.80 13.04
N LEU A 247 -6.68 -11.12 13.94
CA LEU A 247 -6.58 -11.37 15.37
C LEU A 247 -7.39 -12.61 15.73
N PHE A 248 -6.71 -13.66 16.23
CA PHE A 248 -7.40 -14.85 16.72
C PHE A 248 -7.91 -14.63 18.14
N ASN A 249 -7.10 -14.07 19.02
CA ASN A 249 -7.52 -13.70 20.39
C ASN A 249 -6.62 -12.62 21.01
N GLY A 250 -7.02 -12.15 22.19
CA GLY A 250 -6.20 -11.30 23.07
C GLY A 250 -6.55 -9.81 23.07
N LYS A 251 -7.13 -9.28 22.02
CA LYS A 251 -7.56 -7.87 21.88
C LYS A 251 -8.89 -7.77 21.14
N GLU A 252 -9.47 -6.58 21.07
CA GLU A 252 -10.73 -6.33 20.37
C GLU A 252 -10.54 -6.17 18.86
N ASN A 253 -9.39 -5.62 18.44
CA ASN A 253 -9.07 -5.37 17.05
C ASN A 253 -7.54 -5.27 16.84
N LEU A 254 -7.10 -5.29 15.59
CA LEU A 254 -5.67 -5.23 15.26
C LEU A 254 -5.01 -3.91 15.70
N GLY A 255 -5.75 -2.81 15.63
CA GLY A 255 -5.25 -1.48 16.03
C GLY A 255 -5.01 -1.34 17.53
N ALA A 256 -5.62 -2.18 18.36
CA ALA A 256 -5.45 -2.17 19.82
C ALA A 256 -4.20 -2.92 20.30
N ILE A 257 -3.46 -3.59 19.42
CA ILE A 257 -2.19 -4.27 19.74
C ILE A 257 -1.09 -3.22 19.85
N ASP A 258 -0.25 -3.27 20.89
CA ASP A 258 0.81 -2.29 21.15
C ASP A 258 1.74 -2.11 19.94
N GLU A 259 2.17 -3.21 19.32
CA GLU A 259 2.93 -3.23 18.07
C GLU A 259 2.38 -4.33 17.16
N CYS A 260 1.86 -3.96 16.00
CA CYS A 260 1.42 -4.91 14.99
C CYS A 260 1.72 -4.34 13.59
N TYR A 261 2.49 -5.08 12.78
CA TYR A 261 2.80 -4.65 11.44
C TYR A 261 2.99 -5.80 10.47
N VAL A 262 2.81 -5.52 9.21
CA VAL A 262 3.08 -6.41 8.09
C VAL A 262 4.23 -5.88 7.24
N GLY A 263 4.85 -6.78 6.49
CA GLY A 263 5.88 -6.38 5.54
C GLY A 263 6.25 -7.48 4.57
N CYS A 264 7.15 -7.16 3.66
CA CYS A 264 7.74 -8.13 2.77
C CYS A 264 9.23 -7.86 2.53
N LEU A 265 9.98 -8.93 2.36
CA LEU A 265 11.42 -8.92 2.13
C LEU A 265 11.86 -10.10 1.25
N ALA A 266 13.00 -9.93 0.57
CA ALA A 266 13.64 -11.02 -0.15
C ALA A 266 14.29 -12.02 0.82
N VAL A 267 14.16 -13.31 0.56
CA VAL A 267 14.80 -14.38 1.32
C VAL A 267 15.51 -15.36 0.39
N SER A 268 16.62 -15.96 0.89
CA SER A 268 17.39 -16.91 0.10
C SER A 268 16.68 -18.25 -0.11
N ASP A 269 15.96 -18.71 0.92
CA ASP A 269 15.35 -20.04 0.94
C ASP A 269 13.98 -20.03 1.61
N LEU A 270 13.06 -20.84 1.09
CA LEU A 270 11.72 -21.01 1.64
C LEU A 270 11.74 -21.73 2.99
N GLY A 271 10.96 -21.21 3.94
CA GLY A 271 10.73 -21.87 5.23
C GLY A 271 11.93 -21.93 6.16
N LYS A 272 13.04 -21.29 5.84
CA LYS A 272 14.16 -21.18 6.77
C LYS A 272 13.85 -20.17 7.86
N LYS A 273 14.09 -20.56 9.12
CA LYS A 273 14.08 -19.65 10.28
C LYS A 273 15.34 -18.76 10.25
N VAL A 274 15.43 -17.92 9.23
CA VAL A 274 16.37 -16.78 9.23
C VAL A 274 15.76 -15.73 10.15
N LYS A 275 16.61 -14.83 10.74
CA LYS A 275 16.08 -13.68 11.47
C LYS A 275 14.91 -13.08 10.70
N LEU A 276 13.76 -13.07 11.33
CA LEU A 276 12.47 -12.80 10.73
C LEU A 276 12.43 -11.48 10.00
N TYR A 277 13.25 -10.56 10.41
CA TYR A 277 13.27 -9.19 10.01
C TYR A 277 14.72 -8.71 9.84
N ASN A 278 15.09 -8.40 8.62
CA ASN A 278 16.26 -7.58 8.32
C ASN A 278 15.77 -6.32 7.60
N PRO A 279 15.77 -5.16 8.26
CA PRO A 279 15.28 -3.91 7.67
C PRO A 279 15.93 -3.58 6.32
N LYS A 280 17.17 -4.02 6.11
CA LYS A 280 17.92 -3.79 4.86
C LYS A 280 17.40 -4.56 3.66
N ASN A 281 16.66 -5.65 3.90
CA ASN A 281 16.12 -6.49 2.85
C ASN A 281 14.60 -6.32 2.70
N CYS A 282 14.00 -5.47 3.53
CA CYS A 282 12.58 -5.20 3.50
C CYS A 282 12.32 -4.10 2.48
N PHE A 283 11.45 -4.37 1.52
CA PHE A 283 11.03 -3.39 0.54
C PHE A 283 9.64 -2.81 0.79
N PHE A 284 8.90 -3.37 1.76
CA PHE A 284 7.68 -2.81 2.28
C PHE A 284 7.46 -3.22 3.73
N ALA A 285 7.00 -2.30 4.55
CA ALA A 285 6.46 -2.56 5.87
C ALA A 285 5.41 -1.50 6.25
N SER A 286 4.36 -1.89 6.95
CA SER A 286 3.31 -1.00 7.42
C SER A 286 2.71 -1.48 8.72
N ASP A 287 2.43 -0.55 9.62
CA ASP A 287 1.59 -0.84 10.79
C ASP A 287 0.22 -1.37 10.34
N LEU A 288 -0.27 -2.38 11.05
CA LEU A 288 -1.67 -2.80 11.01
C LEU A 288 -2.43 -2.06 12.09
N ASN A 289 -3.54 -1.46 11.68
CA ASN A 289 -4.32 -0.61 12.57
C ASN A 289 -5.83 -0.70 12.29
N ALA A 290 -6.25 -1.82 11.73
CA ALA A 290 -7.66 -2.07 11.45
C ALA A 290 -8.48 -1.93 12.73
N LYS A 291 -9.62 -1.24 12.63
CA LYS A 291 -10.60 -1.06 13.73
C LYS A 291 -11.44 -2.33 13.99
N VAL A 292 -11.16 -3.37 13.22
CA VAL A 292 -11.78 -4.70 13.32
C VAL A 292 -10.70 -5.77 13.48
N GLY A 293 -11.12 -7.01 13.68
CA GLY A 293 -10.20 -8.12 13.91
C GLY A 293 -9.43 -8.61 12.70
N GLY A 294 -9.67 -8.13 11.48
CA GLY A 294 -8.99 -8.63 10.29
C GLY A 294 -8.74 -7.58 9.21
N GLU A 295 -7.66 -7.77 8.44
CA GLU A 295 -7.30 -6.93 7.31
C GLU A 295 -6.75 -7.77 6.15
N ILE A 296 -7.30 -7.57 4.94
CA ILE A 296 -6.65 -7.97 3.69
C ILE A 296 -5.67 -6.86 3.36
N TYR A 297 -4.40 -7.06 3.64
CA TYR A 297 -3.44 -6.00 3.42
C TYR A 297 -2.93 -5.94 1.98
N GLY A 298 -2.95 -7.05 1.24
CA GLY A 298 -2.53 -6.99 -0.15
C GLY A 298 -2.83 -8.24 -0.98
N VAL A 299 -2.67 -8.07 -2.28
CA VAL A 299 -2.76 -9.13 -3.28
C VAL A 299 -1.48 -9.17 -4.08
N VAL A 300 -0.79 -10.31 -4.03
CA VAL A 300 0.41 -10.56 -4.86
C VAL A 300 -0.04 -11.05 -6.23
N ASN A 301 0.52 -10.46 -7.29
CA ASN A 301 0.47 -10.98 -8.64
C ASN A 301 1.85 -11.57 -8.99
N PRO A 302 2.01 -12.90 -8.94
CA PRO A 302 3.30 -13.51 -9.20
C PRO A 302 3.81 -13.29 -10.63
N GLY A 303 2.90 -13.24 -11.62
CA GLY A 303 3.25 -13.03 -13.03
C GLY A 303 3.74 -11.61 -13.32
N GLU A 304 3.16 -10.60 -12.68
CA GLU A 304 3.58 -9.21 -12.79
C GLU A 304 4.69 -8.85 -11.78
N ARG A 305 4.99 -9.74 -10.84
CA ARG A 305 5.91 -9.50 -9.72
C ARG A 305 5.53 -8.24 -8.93
N THR A 306 4.27 -8.13 -8.54
CA THR A 306 3.76 -6.97 -7.79
C THR A 306 2.98 -7.40 -6.56
N LEU A 307 3.03 -6.57 -5.52
CA LEU A 307 2.12 -6.57 -4.38
C LEU A 307 1.22 -5.33 -4.49
N GLU A 308 -0.08 -5.53 -4.69
CA GLU A 308 -1.08 -4.47 -4.66
C GLU A 308 -1.67 -4.37 -3.25
N LEU A 309 -1.58 -3.19 -2.63
CA LEU A 309 -2.10 -2.98 -1.28
C LEU A 309 -3.63 -2.83 -1.31
N CYS A 310 -4.32 -3.60 -0.48
CA CYS A 310 -5.78 -3.60 -0.40
C CYS A 310 -6.30 -2.77 0.77
N CYS A 311 -5.69 -2.86 1.94
CA CYS A 311 -6.12 -2.17 3.17
C CYS A 311 -7.62 -2.34 3.41
N GLU A 312 -8.14 -3.58 3.28
CA GLU A 312 -9.55 -3.89 3.36
C GLU A 312 -9.85 -4.64 4.65
N GLU A 313 -10.64 -4.00 5.52
CA GLU A 313 -11.02 -4.55 6.81
C GLU A 313 -12.12 -5.61 6.67
N TYR A 314 -12.05 -6.67 7.48
CA TYR A 314 -13.07 -7.73 7.54
C TYR A 314 -13.22 -8.33 8.94
N SER A 315 -14.37 -8.98 9.18
CA SER A 315 -14.58 -9.77 10.38
C SER A 315 -13.86 -11.13 10.29
N PRO A 316 -13.02 -11.53 11.26
CA PRO A 316 -12.23 -12.76 11.20
C PRO A 316 -13.06 -14.05 11.13
N TYR A 317 -14.36 -14.00 11.42
CA TYR A 317 -15.25 -15.17 11.37
C TYR A 317 -15.80 -15.49 9.97
N GLU A 318 -15.34 -14.79 8.92
CA GLU A 318 -15.87 -14.89 7.55
C GLU A 318 -14.94 -15.61 6.57
N ASP A 319 -14.38 -16.78 6.92
CA ASP A 319 -13.48 -17.54 6.02
C ASP A 319 -14.12 -17.80 4.63
N THR A 320 -15.42 -18.08 4.58
CA THR A 320 -16.16 -18.24 3.33
C THR A 320 -16.15 -16.96 2.49
N HIS A 321 -16.26 -15.81 3.14
CA HIS A 321 -16.18 -14.49 2.50
C HIS A 321 -14.78 -14.22 1.92
N LEU A 322 -13.73 -14.50 2.69
CA LEU A 322 -12.34 -14.37 2.24
C LEU A 322 -12.04 -15.22 1.01
N ARG A 323 -12.51 -16.47 0.98
CA ARG A 323 -12.39 -17.36 -0.19
C ARG A 323 -13.14 -16.81 -1.40
N SER A 324 -14.33 -16.28 -1.19
CA SER A 324 -15.14 -15.66 -2.24
C SER A 324 -14.46 -14.39 -2.78
N MET A 325 -13.90 -13.55 -1.90
CA MET A 325 -13.14 -12.36 -2.31
C MET A 325 -11.90 -12.75 -3.11
N ALA A 326 -11.11 -13.72 -2.65
CA ALA A 326 -9.94 -14.22 -3.36
C ALA A 326 -10.30 -14.75 -4.75
N ALA A 327 -11.41 -15.48 -4.88
CA ALA A 327 -11.91 -15.97 -6.16
C ALA A 327 -12.41 -14.84 -7.08
N SER A 328 -12.94 -13.75 -6.50
CA SER A 328 -13.53 -12.62 -7.23
C SER A 328 -12.53 -11.55 -7.64
N HIS A 329 -11.28 -11.58 -7.16
CA HIS A 329 -10.23 -10.66 -7.62
C HIS A 329 -9.99 -10.86 -9.12
N LYS A 330 -10.89 -10.28 -9.91
CA LYS A 330 -10.76 -10.27 -11.37
C LYS A 330 -9.56 -9.42 -11.74
N VAL A 331 -8.79 -9.89 -12.71
CA VAL A 331 -7.89 -9.04 -13.47
C VAL A 331 -8.79 -7.96 -14.10
N ARG A 332 -8.69 -6.74 -13.62
CA ARG A 332 -9.30 -5.58 -14.26
C ARG A 332 -8.28 -4.92 -15.15
#